data_1bc621b0bb6692ded7229cfa0db291b1
#
_entry.id   1bc621b0bb6692ded7229cfa0db291b1
#
_cell.length_a   1.000
_cell.length_b   1.000
_cell.length_c   1.000
_cell.angle_alpha   90.00
_cell.angle_beta   90.00
_cell.angle_gamma   90.00
#
_symmetry.space_group_name_H-M   'P 1'
#
loop_
_entity.id
_entity.type
_entity.pdbx_description
1 polymer ?
#
loop_
_entity_poly.entity_id
_entity_poly.type
_entity_poly.pdbx_seq_one_letter_code
_entity_poly.pdbx_strand_id
1 'polypeptide(L)'
;MRLSVIIFFFFAATFCRAQLQSFEYANTTIGSGGFVRFNNFAELGQKSDNKVDYSEVRGSCFWDSEWNPAILIVKSGQGFKLRSAKLNLYTNDIHYLDNKGVELVAQNKVQNIVFFDRKDTTKLKAVFQHLAGFKIKDVDFYAQLLVEGKIQFLKRKEIKLSKNKDTMLDHPDLRFTSEVYYYIEENGNLTHLKGISKENLFSIIKTTQEDEDWLKANKNKLKNEAEIIAFLTNRNSIKR
;
A
#
# COMPACT_ATOMS: atom_id res chain seq x y z
N MET A 1 -27.27 49.01 -37.72
CA MET A 1 -26.52 48.73 -36.49
C MET A 1 -26.80 47.29 -36.02
N ARG A 2 -25.84 46.37 -36.24
CA ARG A 2 -25.97 45.00 -35.79
C ARG A 2 -24.98 44.83 -34.60
N LEU A 3 -25.54 44.58 -33.42
CA LEU A 3 -24.80 44.35 -32.19
C LEU A 3 -24.36 42.87 -32.15
N SER A 4 -23.11 42.59 -32.34
CA SER A 4 -22.54 41.25 -32.18
C SER A 4 -22.19 41.02 -30.70
N VAL A 5 -22.94 40.12 -30.05
CA VAL A 5 -22.64 39.67 -28.69
C VAL A 5 -21.57 38.57 -28.77
N ILE A 6 -20.35 38.90 -28.32
CA ILE A 6 -19.28 37.94 -28.18
C ILE A 6 -19.44 37.27 -26.81
N ILE A 7 -19.86 36.00 -26.83
CA ILE A 7 -19.93 35.15 -25.63
C ILE A 7 -18.53 34.57 -25.42
N PHE A 8 -17.83 35.08 -24.42
CA PHE A 8 -16.59 34.50 -23.90
C PHE A 8 -16.94 33.24 -23.10
N PHE A 9 -16.69 32.07 -23.69
CA PHE A 9 -16.67 30.82 -22.95
C PHE A 9 -15.37 30.77 -22.12
N PHE A 10 -15.48 31.09 -20.85
CA PHE A 10 -14.44 30.75 -19.87
C PHE A 10 -14.43 29.24 -19.71
N PHE A 11 -13.49 28.56 -20.37
CA PHE A 11 -13.13 27.20 -20.05
C PHE A 11 -12.40 27.26 -18.71
N ALA A 12 -13.16 27.10 -17.63
CA ALA A 12 -12.60 26.76 -16.34
C ALA A 12 -12.02 25.35 -16.45
N ALA A 13 -10.74 25.26 -16.73
CA ALA A 13 -9.96 24.05 -16.56
C ALA A 13 -9.97 23.74 -15.05
N THR A 14 -10.97 23.01 -14.61
CA THR A 14 -10.95 22.37 -13.32
C THR A 14 -9.84 21.34 -13.38
N PHE A 15 -8.64 21.75 -12.91
CA PHE A 15 -7.61 20.82 -12.50
C PHE A 15 -8.26 19.89 -11.48
N CYS A 16 -8.58 18.68 -11.94
CA CYS A 16 -8.90 17.57 -11.08
C CYS A 16 -7.61 17.27 -10.30
N ARG A 17 -7.39 18.02 -9.22
CA ARG A 17 -6.51 17.57 -8.17
C ARG A 17 -7.18 16.30 -7.69
N ALA A 18 -6.58 15.15 -8.02
CA ALA A 18 -6.78 13.95 -7.24
C ALA A 18 -6.39 14.33 -5.82
N GLN A 19 -7.34 14.88 -5.07
CA GLN A 19 -7.23 14.93 -3.62
C GLN A 19 -7.13 13.46 -3.25
N LEU A 20 -5.90 13.04 -2.91
CA LEU A 20 -5.73 11.98 -1.94
C LEU A 20 -6.68 12.40 -0.82
N GLN A 21 -7.87 11.78 -0.81
CA GLN A 21 -8.77 11.95 0.31
C GLN A 21 -7.90 11.67 1.52
N SER A 22 -7.74 12.67 2.36
CA SER A 22 -7.16 12.49 3.67
C SER A 22 -7.89 11.30 4.24
N PHE A 23 -7.18 10.16 4.34
CA PHE A 23 -7.70 8.99 4.98
C PHE A 23 -8.17 9.46 6.35
N GLU A 24 -9.48 9.61 6.51
CA GLU A 24 -10.08 9.87 7.80
C GLU A 24 -9.95 8.62 8.67
N TYR A 25 -8.70 8.25 9.01
CA TYR A 25 -8.45 7.45 10.19
C TYR A 25 -8.91 8.16 11.49
N ALA A 26 -9.47 9.37 11.36
CA ALA A 26 -10.06 10.14 12.45
C ALA A 26 -11.32 9.49 13.04
N ASN A 27 -11.93 8.50 12.38
CA ASN A 27 -13.14 7.84 12.87
C ASN A 27 -12.96 6.38 13.30
N THR A 28 -11.82 5.76 13.11
CA THR A 28 -11.47 4.71 14.07
C THR A 28 -11.25 5.45 15.39
N THR A 29 -12.19 5.34 16.28
CA THR A 29 -12.08 5.78 17.68
C THR A 29 -10.74 5.24 18.18
N ILE A 30 -9.68 6.05 18.02
CA ILE A 30 -8.51 5.95 18.85
C ILE A 30 -9.14 6.27 20.20
N GLY A 31 -9.46 5.19 20.95
CA GLY A 31 -10.09 5.33 22.23
C GLY A 31 -9.34 6.41 22.98
N SER A 32 -10.00 7.20 23.79
CA SER A 32 -9.53 8.36 24.54
C SER A 32 -8.25 8.15 25.38
N GLY A 33 -7.56 7.03 25.20
CA GLY A 33 -6.19 6.74 25.59
C GLY A 33 -5.25 7.22 24.49
N GLY A 34 -4.78 8.47 24.61
CA GLY A 34 -3.89 9.12 23.64
C GLY A 34 -2.78 8.20 23.13
N PHE A 35 -2.19 8.57 21.99
CA PHE A 35 -1.01 7.93 21.40
C PHE A 35 -0.06 7.47 22.49
N VAL A 36 0.04 6.14 22.71
CA VAL A 36 0.95 5.60 23.71
C VAL A 36 2.36 6.01 23.28
N ARG A 37 2.99 6.88 24.07
CA ARG A 37 4.37 7.26 23.85
C ARG A 37 5.23 6.01 23.90
N PHE A 38 6.07 5.86 22.94
CA PHE A 38 7.02 4.81 22.61
C PHE A 38 7.79 4.10 23.72
N ASN A 39 7.71 4.50 24.97
CA ASN A 39 8.50 3.92 26.05
C ASN A 39 8.20 2.42 26.28
N ASN A 40 7.08 1.91 25.76
CA ASN A 40 6.69 0.51 25.95
C ASN A 40 6.84 -0.34 24.67
N PHE A 41 7.29 0.24 23.54
CA PHE A 41 7.54 -0.54 22.33
C PHE A 41 8.83 -1.39 22.44
N ALA A 42 9.75 -1.03 23.34
CA ALA A 42 10.92 -1.85 23.64
C ALA A 42 10.57 -3.25 24.19
N GLU A 43 9.38 -3.39 24.80
CA GLU A 43 8.87 -4.70 25.22
C GLU A 43 8.29 -5.53 24.06
N LEU A 44 8.03 -4.89 22.90
CA LEU A 44 7.43 -5.52 21.71
C LEU A 44 8.47 -5.86 20.65
N GLY A 45 9.70 -5.35 20.77
CA GLY A 45 10.78 -5.59 19.83
C GLY A 45 11.90 -6.40 20.46
N GLN A 46 12.30 -7.48 19.81
CA GLN A 46 13.57 -8.14 20.13
C GLN A 46 14.66 -7.57 19.22
N LYS A 47 15.90 -7.45 19.76
CA LYS A 47 17.07 -7.36 18.90
C LYS A 47 16.97 -8.50 17.90
N SER A 48 17.12 -8.17 16.63
CA SER A 48 17.23 -9.18 15.59
C SER A 48 18.55 -9.92 15.79
N ASP A 49 18.56 -10.92 16.68
CA ASP A 49 19.70 -11.81 16.87
C ASP A 49 19.97 -12.65 15.60
N ASN A 50 18.97 -12.73 14.72
CA ASN A 50 19.08 -13.31 13.38
C ASN A 50 19.17 -12.20 12.33
N LYS A 51 20.08 -11.23 12.50
CA LYS A 51 20.36 -10.25 11.45
C LYS A 51 20.93 -11.00 10.25
N VAL A 52 20.03 -11.36 9.32
CA VAL A 52 20.48 -11.89 8.03
C VAL A 52 21.28 -10.79 7.37
N ASP A 53 22.56 -11.04 7.20
CA ASP A 53 23.44 -10.10 6.50
C ASP A 53 23.13 -10.17 5.01
N TYR A 54 22.44 -9.15 4.52
CA TYR A 54 22.14 -8.99 3.11
C TYR A 54 23.17 -8.14 2.37
N SER A 55 24.33 -7.85 2.99
CA SER A 55 25.35 -6.97 2.39
C SER A 55 25.90 -7.49 1.07
N GLU A 56 25.93 -8.81 0.89
CA GLU A 56 26.37 -9.47 -0.34
C GLU A 56 25.24 -9.73 -1.34
N VAL A 57 24.00 -9.40 -0.98
CA VAL A 57 22.83 -9.63 -1.84
C VAL A 57 22.51 -8.40 -2.66
N ARG A 58 22.51 -8.52 -3.98
CA ARG A 58 22.11 -7.42 -4.88
C ARG A 58 20.62 -7.13 -4.79
N GLY A 59 20.28 -5.84 -4.77
CA GLY A 59 18.90 -5.38 -4.65
C GLY A 59 18.48 -5.11 -3.20
N SER A 60 17.19 -4.99 -2.96
CA SER A 60 16.66 -4.67 -1.63
C SER A 60 15.49 -5.58 -1.28
N CYS A 61 15.49 -6.08 -0.04
CA CYS A 61 14.36 -6.82 0.53
C CYS A 61 13.25 -5.88 1.07
N PHE A 62 13.53 -4.59 1.20
CA PHE A 62 12.60 -3.62 1.75
C PHE A 62 11.68 -3.04 0.68
N TRP A 63 10.46 -2.66 1.09
CA TRP A 63 9.54 -1.90 0.27
C TRP A 63 10.16 -0.55 -0.17
N ASP A 64 10.80 0.11 0.77
CA ASP A 64 11.53 1.36 0.56
C ASP A 64 12.92 1.23 1.19
N SER A 65 13.95 1.72 0.52
CA SER A 65 15.32 1.73 1.02
C SER A 65 15.51 2.70 2.19
N GLU A 66 14.65 3.71 2.32
CA GLU A 66 14.74 4.71 3.37
C GLU A 66 13.90 4.36 4.60
N TRP A 67 14.36 4.86 5.77
CA TRP A 67 13.59 4.85 7.00
C TRP A 67 12.50 5.92 6.93
N ASN A 68 11.24 5.52 7.09
CA ASN A 68 10.10 6.42 7.00
C ASN A 68 9.34 6.47 8.33
N PRO A 69 8.76 7.63 8.69
CA PRO A 69 7.81 7.69 9.79
C PRO A 69 6.61 6.80 9.51
N ALA A 70 6.11 6.11 10.54
CA ALA A 70 4.98 5.20 10.38
C ALA A 70 4.05 5.18 11.60
N ILE A 71 2.80 4.77 11.37
CA ILE A 71 1.87 4.34 12.41
C ILE A 71 1.59 2.86 12.18
N LEU A 72 1.82 2.06 13.21
CA LEU A 72 1.45 0.65 13.23
C LEU A 72 0.12 0.50 13.96
N ILE A 73 -0.83 -0.21 13.36
CA ILE A 73 -2.14 -0.47 13.94
C ILE A 73 -2.27 -1.97 14.16
N VAL A 74 -2.42 -2.38 15.42
CA VAL A 74 -2.61 -3.79 15.77
C VAL A 74 -4.09 -4.17 15.73
N LYS A 75 -4.38 -5.48 15.80
CA LYS A 75 -5.75 -6.02 15.68
C LYS A 75 -6.74 -5.44 16.71
N SER A 76 -6.27 -4.99 17.87
CA SER A 76 -7.10 -4.31 18.88
C SER A 76 -7.54 -2.89 18.48
N GLY A 77 -7.04 -2.36 17.35
CA GLY A 77 -7.22 -0.97 16.93
C GLY A 77 -6.25 0.01 17.58
N GLN A 78 -5.36 -0.45 18.47
CA GLN A 78 -4.36 0.41 19.09
C GLN A 78 -3.30 0.80 18.05
N GLY A 79 -2.97 2.10 18.01
CA GLY A 79 -1.97 2.67 17.11
C GLY A 79 -0.65 2.99 17.82
N PHE A 80 0.47 2.73 17.14
CA PHE A 80 1.82 3.03 17.61
C PHE A 80 2.55 3.88 16.57
N LYS A 81 3.04 5.04 16.99
CA LYS A 81 3.76 5.98 16.12
C LYS A 81 5.26 5.71 16.16
N LEU A 82 5.87 5.42 15.03
CA LEU A 82 7.31 5.21 14.85
C LEU A 82 7.93 6.39 14.09
N ARG A 83 9.11 6.83 14.54
CA ARG A 83 9.88 7.86 13.82
C ARG A 83 10.55 7.31 12.57
N SER A 84 10.93 6.04 12.62
CA SER A 84 11.73 5.39 11.60
C SER A 84 11.36 3.93 11.52
N ALA A 85 10.72 3.53 10.43
CA ALA A 85 10.33 2.15 10.16
C ALA A 85 10.61 1.77 8.71
N LYS A 86 10.77 0.47 8.47
CA LYS A 86 10.86 -0.18 7.15
C LYS A 86 10.03 -1.44 7.15
N LEU A 87 9.45 -1.77 6.01
CA LEU A 87 8.79 -3.06 5.78
C LEU A 87 9.71 -3.94 4.95
N ASN A 88 10.15 -5.06 5.52
CA ASN A 88 10.87 -6.11 4.82
C ASN A 88 9.84 -7.00 4.09
N LEU A 89 9.83 -6.94 2.75
CA LEU A 89 8.89 -7.71 1.93
C LEU A 89 9.34 -9.16 1.70
N TYR A 90 10.58 -9.49 2.04
CA TYR A 90 11.09 -10.86 1.94
C TYR A 90 10.66 -11.72 3.13
N THR A 91 10.76 -11.15 4.35
CA THR A 91 10.38 -11.84 5.60
C THR A 91 8.99 -11.44 6.11
N ASN A 92 8.40 -10.38 5.56
CA ASN A 92 7.18 -9.71 6.05
C ASN A 92 7.33 -9.14 7.47
N ASP A 93 8.53 -8.73 7.84
CA ASP A 93 8.84 -8.13 9.13
C ASP A 93 8.83 -6.60 9.06
N ILE A 94 8.46 -5.97 10.17
CA ILE A 94 8.53 -4.53 10.34
C ILE A 94 9.75 -4.23 11.18
N HIS A 95 10.73 -3.57 10.58
CA HIS A 95 11.92 -3.06 11.23
C HIS A 95 11.71 -1.63 11.68
N TYR A 96 12.23 -1.25 12.83
CA TYR A 96 12.17 0.14 13.32
C TYR A 96 13.39 0.49 14.17
N LEU A 97 13.67 1.79 14.28
CA LEU A 97 14.73 2.28 15.15
C LEU A 97 14.14 2.71 16.49
N ASP A 98 14.77 2.28 17.57
CA ASP A 98 14.47 2.76 18.91
C ASP A 98 14.99 4.20 19.12
N ASN A 99 14.80 4.75 20.33
CA ASN A 99 15.25 6.11 20.66
C ASN A 99 16.78 6.26 20.69
N LYS A 100 17.53 5.14 20.72
CA LYS A 100 19.00 5.09 20.69
C LYS A 100 19.51 4.82 19.27
N GLY A 101 18.64 4.65 18.28
CA GLY A 101 18.98 4.30 16.91
C GLY A 101 19.29 2.81 16.71
N VAL A 102 18.95 1.95 17.69
CA VAL A 102 19.11 0.50 17.55
C VAL A 102 17.95 -0.04 16.71
N GLU A 103 18.31 -0.87 15.72
CA GLU A 103 17.32 -1.55 14.89
C GLU A 103 16.65 -2.71 15.65
N LEU A 104 15.34 -2.70 15.68
CA LEU A 104 14.48 -3.70 16.29
C LEU A 104 13.48 -4.23 15.26
N VAL A 105 12.96 -5.43 15.50
CA VAL A 105 11.91 -6.06 14.71
C VAL A 105 10.64 -6.18 15.54
N ALA A 106 9.50 -5.74 14.99
CA ALA A 106 8.22 -5.83 15.67
C ALA A 106 7.80 -7.29 15.83
N GLN A 107 7.54 -7.72 17.07
CA GLN A 107 7.13 -9.09 17.39
C GLN A 107 5.62 -9.30 17.28
N ASN A 108 4.85 -8.23 17.42
CA ASN A 108 3.40 -8.31 17.34
C ASN A 108 2.91 -8.25 15.90
N LYS A 109 1.89 -9.04 15.60
CA LYS A 109 1.20 -8.96 14.32
C LYS A 109 0.49 -7.61 14.21
N VAL A 110 0.96 -6.82 13.26
CA VAL A 110 0.42 -5.50 12.92
C VAL A 110 -0.63 -5.70 11.84
N GLN A 111 -1.81 -5.12 12.02
CA GLN A 111 -2.88 -5.23 11.03
C GLN A 111 -2.67 -4.26 9.86
N ASN A 112 -2.34 -3.01 10.18
CA ASN A 112 -2.08 -1.99 9.17
C ASN A 112 -0.79 -1.23 9.50
N ILE A 113 -0.07 -0.83 8.45
CA ILE A 113 1.10 0.03 8.51
C ILE A 113 0.80 1.25 7.67
N VAL A 114 0.85 2.43 8.26
CA VAL A 114 0.67 3.70 7.56
C VAL A 114 2.01 4.41 7.52
N PHE A 115 2.62 4.49 6.36
CA PHE A 115 3.87 5.22 6.14
C PHE A 115 3.62 6.65 5.70
N PHE A 116 4.42 7.56 6.22
CA PHE A 116 4.39 8.98 5.88
C PHE A 116 5.65 9.39 5.12
N ASP A 117 5.56 10.49 4.39
CA ASP A 117 6.72 11.06 3.75
C ASP A 117 7.73 11.56 4.80
N ARG A 118 9.02 11.28 4.58
CA ARG A 118 10.08 11.64 5.53
C ARG A 118 10.27 13.16 5.63
N LYS A 119 10.05 13.89 4.55
CA LYS A 119 10.24 15.36 4.48
C LYS A 119 8.99 16.08 4.97
N ASP A 120 7.82 15.48 4.80
CA ASP A 120 6.54 16.04 5.18
C ASP A 120 5.66 14.97 5.81
N THR A 121 5.76 14.84 7.14
CA THR A 121 5.04 13.80 7.90
C THR A 121 3.52 13.99 7.92
N THR A 122 3.00 15.04 7.28
CA THR A 122 1.55 15.21 7.05
C THR A 122 1.10 14.50 5.79
N LYS A 123 2.03 14.16 4.90
CA LYS A 123 1.74 13.45 3.65
C LYS A 123 1.81 11.95 3.83
N LEU A 124 0.70 11.30 3.51
CA LEU A 124 0.62 9.85 3.39
C LEU A 124 1.51 9.39 2.22
N LYS A 125 2.40 8.42 2.49
CA LYS A 125 3.26 7.79 1.49
C LYS A 125 2.69 6.45 0.99
N ALA A 126 2.27 5.60 1.91
CA ALA A 126 1.64 4.32 1.60
C ALA A 126 0.89 3.75 2.81
N VAL A 127 -0.12 2.94 2.55
CA VAL A 127 -0.78 2.10 3.55
C VAL A 127 -0.56 0.65 3.18
N PHE A 128 -0.18 -0.17 4.14
CA PHE A 128 -0.11 -1.62 4.00
C PHE A 128 -1.10 -2.27 4.93
N GLN A 129 -1.79 -3.28 4.42
CA GLN A 129 -2.71 -4.11 5.16
C GLN A 129 -2.18 -5.54 5.23
N HIS A 130 -2.24 -6.11 6.42
CA HIS A 130 -1.90 -7.51 6.64
C HIS A 130 -3.06 -8.40 6.23
N LEU A 131 -2.84 -9.30 5.28
CA LEU A 131 -3.88 -10.14 4.72
C LEU A 131 -4.02 -11.49 5.42
N ALA A 132 -3.71 -11.55 6.72
CA ALA A 132 -3.95 -12.72 7.54
C ALA A 132 -5.45 -13.02 7.63
N GLY A 133 -5.83 -14.22 7.24
CA GLY A 133 -7.22 -14.68 7.33
C GLY A 133 -7.98 -14.70 6.01
N PHE A 134 -7.47 -14.08 4.97
CA PHE A 134 -7.93 -14.41 3.63
C PHE A 134 -7.36 -15.77 3.25
N LYS A 135 -8.22 -16.72 2.86
CA LYS A 135 -7.86 -18.12 2.51
C LYS A 135 -7.01 -18.24 1.24
N ILE A 136 -5.97 -17.44 1.13
CA ILE A 136 -4.91 -17.65 0.15
C ILE A 136 -3.87 -18.50 0.89
N LYS A 137 -3.76 -19.77 0.49
CA LYS A 137 -2.82 -20.79 1.03
C LYS A 137 -1.74 -20.18 1.94
N ASP A 138 -1.89 -20.36 3.24
CA ASP A 138 -0.90 -20.25 4.33
C ASP A 138 0.12 -19.10 4.28
N VAL A 139 -0.12 -18.02 3.54
CA VAL A 139 0.83 -16.92 3.39
C VAL A 139 0.35 -15.68 4.09
N ASP A 140 1.01 -15.41 5.20
CA ASP A 140 0.90 -14.23 6.03
C ASP A 140 1.72 -13.10 5.38
N PHE A 141 1.10 -12.15 4.66
CA PHE A 141 1.82 -11.08 3.98
C PHE A 141 1.11 -9.73 4.04
N TYR A 142 1.90 -8.67 3.84
CA TYR A 142 1.40 -7.31 3.68
C TYR A 142 1.16 -6.97 2.22
N ALA A 143 0.01 -6.35 1.93
CA ALA A 143 -0.29 -5.76 0.63
C ALA A 143 -0.51 -4.25 0.78
N GLN A 144 0.00 -3.49 -0.17
CA GLN A 144 -0.24 -2.05 -0.25
C GLN A 144 -1.69 -1.80 -0.67
N LEU A 145 -2.41 -1.01 0.11
CA LEU A 145 -3.75 -0.55 -0.20
C LEU A 145 -3.65 0.61 -1.20
N LEU A 146 -4.09 0.38 -2.43
CA LEU A 146 -4.08 1.38 -3.50
C LEU A 146 -5.40 2.15 -3.58
N VAL A 147 -6.52 1.46 -3.32
CA VAL A 147 -7.85 2.06 -3.23
C VAL A 147 -8.57 1.48 -2.03
N GLU A 148 -9.08 2.36 -1.18
CA GLU A 148 -9.93 2.01 -0.04
C GLU A 148 -11.41 2.20 -0.42
N GLY A 149 -12.29 1.43 0.21
CA GLY A 149 -13.73 1.57 0.06
C GLY A 149 -14.45 0.23 0.07
N LYS A 150 -15.66 0.21 -0.51
CA LYS A 150 -16.46 -1.01 -0.65
C LYS A 150 -15.76 -2.06 -1.52
N ILE A 151 -15.02 -1.59 -2.53
CA ILE A 151 -14.13 -2.40 -3.34
C ILE A 151 -12.71 -1.89 -3.07
N GLN A 152 -11.88 -2.73 -2.46
CA GLN A 152 -10.49 -2.38 -2.22
C GLN A 152 -9.61 -2.92 -3.36
N PHE A 153 -8.59 -2.15 -3.72
CA PHE A 153 -7.55 -2.57 -4.65
C PHE A 153 -6.22 -2.65 -3.94
N LEU A 154 -5.62 -3.82 -3.98
CA LEU A 154 -4.44 -4.17 -3.19
C LEU A 154 -3.32 -4.63 -4.12
N LYS A 155 -2.09 -4.25 -3.77
CA LYS A 155 -0.86 -4.62 -4.49
C LYS A 155 0.09 -5.33 -3.54
N ARG A 156 0.43 -6.57 -3.85
CA ARG A 156 1.50 -7.32 -3.20
C ARG A 156 2.74 -7.28 -4.06
N LYS A 157 3.85 -6.81 -3.52
CA LYS A 157 5.17 -7.02 -4.09
C LYS A 157 5.84 -8.16 -3.32
N GLU A 158 6.02 -9.30 -3.95
CA GLU A 158 6.72 -10.44 -3.39
C GLU A 158 8.20 -10.34 -3.71
N ILE A 159 9.05 -10.49 -2.71
CA ILE A 159 10.51 -10.52 -2.88
C ILE A 159 10.99 -11.96 -2.70
N LYS A 160 11.83 -12.43 -3.63
CA LYS A 160 12.45 -13.76 -3.58
C LYS A 160 13.96 -13.62 -3.66
N LEU A 161 14.67 -14.45 -2.88
CA LEU A 161 16.12 -14.57 -2.99
C LEU A 161 16.44 -15.56 -4.12
N SER A 162 17.08 -15.08 -5.16
CA SER A 162 17.53 -15.88 -6.30
C SER A 162 19.04 -16.11 -6.22
N LYS A 163 19.46 -17.34 -6.49
CA LYS A 163 20.87 -17.71 -6.65
C LYS A 163 21.15 -17.89 -8.12
N ASN A 164 21.96 -17.02 -8.69
CA ASN A 164 22.44 -17.24 -10.04
C ASN A 164 23.70 -18.14 -9.96
N LYS A 165 23.64 -19.32 -10.55
CA LYS A 165 24.81 -20.18 -10.72
C LYS A 165 25.59 -19.72 -11.94
N ASP A 166 26.21 -18.56 -11.85
CA ASP A 166 27.20 -18.19 -12.84
C ASP A 166 28.47 -19.01 -12.55
N THR A 167 28.72 -19.96 -13.44
CA THR A 167 29.77 -20.98 -13.25
C THR A 167 31.20 -20.42 -13.29
N MET A 168 31.37 -19.11 -13.49
CA MET A 168 32.66 -18.42 -13.51
C MET A 168 33.04 -17.71 -12.22
N LEU A 169 32.12 -17.63 -11.23
CA LEU A 169 32.39 -17.00 -9.95
C LEU A 169 32.50 -18.07 -8.86
N ASP A 170 33.54 -17.99 -8.04
CA ASP A 170 33.74 -18.88 -6.88
C ASP A 170 32.63 -18.75 -5.82
N HIS A 171 31.80 -17.69 -5.92
CA HIS A 171 30.67 -17.44 -5.02
C HIS A 171 29.37 -17.24 -5.81
N PRO A 172 28.22 -17.77 -5.31
CA PRO A 172 26.93 -17.60 -5.97
C PRO A 172 26.53 -16.12 -5.95
N ASP A 173 26.17 -15.58 -7.12
CA ASP A 173 25.57 -14.24 -7.22
C ASP A 173 24.16 -14.27 -6.63
N LEU A 174 24.03 -13.76 -5.39
CA LEU A 174 22.76 -13.65 -4.69
C LEU A 174 22.06 -12.34 -5.07
N ARG A 175 20.77 -12.44 -5.45
CA ARG A 175 20.00 -11.25 -5.77
C ARG A 175 18.54 -11.36 -5.30
N PHE A 176 18.00 -10.24 -4.84
CA PHE A 176 16.57 -10.11 -4.67
C PHE A 176 15.88 -9.85 -6.00
N THR A 177 14.91 -10.70 -6.33
CA THR A 177 13.98 -10.51 -7.46
C THR A 177 12.61 -10.19 -6.91
N SER A 178 11.78 -9.51 -7.71
CA SER A 178 10.43 -9.14 -7.26
C SER A 178 9.39 -9.50 -8.30
N GLU A 179 8.23 -9.96 -7.81
CA GLU A 179 7.02 -10.16 -8.57
C GLU A 179 5.91 -9.30 -7.98
N VAL A 180 4.99 -8.83 -8.83
CA VAL A 180 3.86 -7.99 -8.41
C VAL A 180 2.56 -8.71 -8.67
N TYR A 181 1.72 -8.77 -7.65
CA TYR A 181 0.39 -9.35 -7.69
C TYR A 181 -0.64 -8.32 -7.28
N TYR A 182 -1.80 -8.35 -7.92
CA TYR A 182 -2.91 -7.46 -7.59
C TYR A 182 -4.09 -8.27 -7.08
N TYR A 183 -4.83 -7.67 -6.15
CA TYR A 183 -6.02 -8.29 -5.57
C TYR A 183 -7.14 -7.27 -5.51
N ILE A 184 -8.35 -7.77 -5.69
CA ILE A 184 -9.59 -7.05 -5.41
C ILE A 184 -10.22 -7.68 -4.17
N GLU A 185 -10.54 -6.85 -3.20
CA GLU A 185 -11.33 -7.25 -2.05
C GLU A 185 -12.71 -6.60 -2.15
N GLU A 186 -13.76 -7.41 -2.09
CA GLU A 186 -15.14 -6.96 -2.04
C GLU A 186 -15.93 -7.84 -1.06
N ASN A 187 -16.58 -7.22 -0.08
CA ASN A 187 -17.42 -7.89 0.94
C ASN A 187 -16.70 -9.02 1.71
N GLY A 188 -15.42 -8.81 2.05
CA GLY A 188 -14.59 -9.79 2.77
C GLY A 188 -13.98 -10.89 1.88
N ASN A 189 -14.25 -10.85 0.57
CA ASN A 189 -13.70 -11.82 -0.38
C ASN A 189 -12.50 -11.21 -1.12
N LEU A 190 -11.33 -11.80 -0.94
CA LEU A 190 -10.11 -11.41 -1.63
C LEU A 190 -9.92 -12.27 -2.89
N THR A 191 -9.87 -11.64 -4.06
CA THR A 191 -9.71 -12.31 -5.34
C THR A 191 -8.45 -11.82 -6.05
N HIS A 192 -7.62 -12.75 -6.53
CA HIS A 192 -6.43 -12.41 -7.31
C HIS A 192 -6.83 -11.89 -8.70
N LEU A 193 -6.34 -10.69 -9.05
CA LEU A 193 -6.49 -10.11 -10.38
C LEU A 193 -5.35 -10.64 -11.28
N LYS A 194 -5.67 -11.54 -12.21
CA LYS A 194 -4.69 -12.27 -13.06
C LYS A 194 -3.88 -11.38 -14.01
N GLY A 195 -4.07 -10.10 -13.97
CA GLY A 195 -3.39 -9.09 -14.78
C GLY A 195 -4.25 -7.85 -14.90
N ILE A 196 -3.61 -6.72 -15.17
CA ILE A 196 -4.30 -5.44 -15.33
C ILE A 196 -4.96 -5.39 -16.69
N SER A 197 -6.26 -5.66 -16.74
CA SER A 197 -7.12 -5.45 -17.91
C SER A 197 -8.57 -5.27 -17.50
N LYS A 198 -9.37 -4.70 -18.41
CA LYS A 198 -10.82 -4.50 -18.23
C LYS A 198 -11.51 -5.85 -18.02
N GLU A 199 -11.18 -6.84 -18.82
CA GLU A 199 -11.78 -8.18 -18.82
C GLU A 199 -11.54 -8.87 -17.48
N ASN A 200 -10.29 -8.84 -16.98
CA ASN A 200 -9.94 -9.45 -15.71
C ASN A 200 -10.60 -8.74 -14.52
N LEU A 201 -10.66 -7.41 -14.52
CA LEU A 201 -11.33 -6.67 -13.46
C LEU A 201 -12.84 -6.98 -13.45
N PHE A 202 -13.48 -6.96 -14.61
CA PHE A 202 -14.91 -7.18 -14.75
C PHE A 202 -15.33 -8.64 -14.58
N SER A 203 -14.40 -9.57 -14.60
CA SER A 203 -14.67 -10.95 -14.18
C SER A 203 -14.80 -11.11 -12.66
N ILE A 204 -14.31 -10.12 -11.88
CA ILE A 204 -14.32 -10.15 -10.42
C ILE A 204 -15.45 -9.29 -9.86
N ILE A 205 -15.61 -8.07 -10.38
CA ILE A 205 -16.60 -7.12 -9.90
C ILE A 205 -17.82 -7.07 -10.84
N LYS A 206 -19.02 -6.97 -10.26
CA LYS A 206 -20.24 -6.80 -11.05
C LYS A 206 -20.28 -5.41 -11.68
N THR A 207 -20.29 -5.32 -13.00
CA THR A 207 -20.33 -4.05 -13.75
C THR A 207 -21.74 -3.52 -13.91
N THR A 208 -21.85 -2.20 -14.10
CA THR A 208 -23.10 -1.49 -14.35
C THR A 208 -22.96 -0.64 -15.62
N GLN A 209 -24.07 -0.14 -16.15
CA GLN A 209 -24.05 0.79 -17.28
C GLN A 209 -23.31 2.09 -16.93
N GLU A 210 -23.45 2.57 -15.69
CA GLU A 210 -22.75 3.75 -15.20
C GLU A 210 -21.21 3.59 -15.23
N ASP A 211 -20.71 2.38 -14.95
CA ASP A 211 -19.28 2.07 -15.05
C ASP A 211 -18.77 2.21 -16.50
N GLU A 212 -19.52 1.67 -17.46
CA GLU A 212 -19.20 1.78 -18.89
C GLU A 212 -19.24 3.23 -19.38
N ASP A 213 -20.24 4.00 -18.97
CA ASP A 213 -20.40 5.39 -19.35
C ASP A 213 -19.27 6.25 -18.77
N TRP A 214 -18.87 5.99 -17.50
CA TRP A 214 -17.73 6.66 -16.88
C TRP A 214 -16.42 6.35 -17.62
N LEU A 215 -16.17 5.06 -17.96
CA LEU A 215 -14.99 4.66 -18.71
C LEU A 215 -14.91 5.35 -20.06
N LYS A 216 -16.03 5.47 -20.80
CA LYS A 216 -16.09 6.18 -22.08
C LYS A 216 -15.82 7.66 -21.91
N ALA A 217 -16.50 8.32 -20.94
CA ALA A 217 -16.36 9.74 -20.69
C ALA A 217 -14.92 10.13 -20.31
N ASN A 218 -14.24 9.29 -19.53
CA ASN A 218 -12.86 9.52 -19.06
C ASN A 218 -11.80 8.91 -19.98
N LYS A 219 -12.18 8.27 -21.11
CA LYS A 219 -11.28 7.55 -22.02
C LYS A 219 -10.38 6.53 -21.31
N ASN A 220 -10.88 6.00 -20.18
CA ASN A 220 -10.15 5.02 -19.36
C ASN A 220 -10.35 3.62 -19.96
N LYS A 221 -9.25 2.91 -20.18
CA LYS A 221 -9.24 1.56 -20.80
C LYS A 221 -8.88 0.45 -19.83
N LEU A 222 -8.62 0.78 -18.56
CA LEU A 222 -8.20 -0.14 -17.48
C LEU A 222 -6.94 -0.95 -17.86
N LYS A 223 -5.96 -0.30 -18.52
CA LYS A 223 -4.74 -0.96 -19.01
C LYS A 223 -3.54 -0.85 -18.09
N ASN A 224 -3.63 -0.04 -17.04
CA ASN A 224 -2.56 0.18 -16.07
C ASN A 224 -3.10 0.41 -14.66
N GLU A 225 -2.22 0.36 -13.67
CA GLU A 225 -2.55 0.54 -12.26
C GLU A 225 -3.28 1.86 -11.99
N ALA A 226 -2.82 2.96 -12.58
CA ALA A 226 -3.41 4.29 -12.37
C ALA A 226 -4.85 4.38 -12.90
N GLU A 227 -5.13 3.74 -14.02
CA GLU A 227 -6.47 3.70 -14.59
C GLU A 227 -7.45 2.89 -13.73
N ILE A 228 -7.00 1.77 -13.15
CA ILE A 228 -7.82 1.00 -12.20
C ILE A 228 -8.06 1.80 -10.92
N ILE A 229 -7.04 2.47 -10.38
CA ILE A 229 -7.16 3.33 -9.21
C ILE A 229 -8.23 4.41 -9.47
N ALA A 230 -8.13 5.14 -10.57
CA ALA A 230 -9.09 6.20 -10.91
C ALA A 230 -10.52 5.66 -11.03
N PHE A 231 -10.69 4.53 -11.69
CA PHE A 231 -12.00 3.90 -11.87
C PHE A 231 -12.60 3.45 -10.53
N LEU A 232 -11.87 2.70 -9.71
CA LEU A 232 -12.35 2.18 -8.44
C LEU A 232 -12.59 3.28 -7.41
N THR A 233 -11.75 4.33 -7.41
CA THR A 233 -11.97 5.52 -6.56
C THR A 233 -13.28 6.21 -6.91
N ASN A 234 -13.54 6.43 -8.20
CA ASN A 234 -14.82 6.98 -8.64
C ASN A 234 -16.00 6.08 -8.22
N ARG A 235 -15.89 4.79 -8.48
CA ARG A 235 -16.94 3.82 -8.16
C ARG A 235 -17.27 3.78 -6.66
N ASN A 236 -16.25 3.82 -5.80
CA ASN A 236 -16.43 3.87 -4.35
C ASN A 236 -17.03 5.20 -3.85
N SER A 237 -16.85 6.31 -4.60
CA SER A 237 -17.43 7.61 -4.23
C SER A 237 -18.94 7.73 -4.50
N ILE A 238 -19.49 6.88 -5.36
CA ILE A 238 -20.91 6.84 -5.65
C ILE A 238 -21.63 6.20 -4.47
N LYS A 239 -22.29 7.02 -3.66
CA LYS A 239 -23.15 6.54 -2.56
C LYS A 239 -24.34 5.79 -3.16
N ARG A 240 -24.38 4.49 -3.00
CA ARG A 240 -25.56 3.65 -3.29
C ARG A 240 -26.24 3.23 -2.01
#